data_d80b06c184508ab29dcc76c864c93b2a
#
_entry.id   d80b06c184508ab29dcc76c864c93b2a
#
_cell.length_a   1.000
_cell.length_b   1.000
_cell.length_c   1.000
_cell.angle_alpha   90.00
_cell.angle_beta   90.00
_cell.angle_gamma   90.00
#
_symmetry.space_group_name_H-M   'P 1'
#
loop_
_entity.id
_entity.type
_entity.pdbx_description
1 polymer ?
#
loop_
_entity_poly.entity_id
_entity_poly.type
_entity_poly.pdbx_seq_one_letter_code
_entity_poly.pdbx_strand_id
1 'polypeptide(L)'
;MDLGIRGKRAIVTGGSRGIGKAIARELAHEGADVAIVARSKDRLESAARELADETGRLIVPISADATQREQVEAAVAEAATRLGGLHILVNSGSAPGGSPTAIGPIETVVDEDLLQDFNVKYVGALRFARAVIPHLKAAGWGRIVNISGTNARTAGNLSGGARNTSLVHLTKTLALQLGRFGITVNCIHPGITRTERTPQLLARRAAELGVAPEDVERADYAPDSSRGNSIGRMVDASEVAHVAAFLASDLSWAISGELVVATGGAGRSVYY
;
A
#
# COMPACT_ATOMS: atom_id res chain seq x y z
N MET A 1 21.13 0.84 -10.54
CA MET A 1 20.30 1.57 -11.55
C MET A 1 19.81 2.81 -10.85
N ASP A 2 19.98 3.98 -11.44
CA ASP A 2 19.43 5.21 -10.83
C ASP A 2 17.93 5.30 -11.18
N LEU A 3 17.09 5.38 -10.16
CA LEU A 3 15.65 5.48 -10.31
C LEU A 3 15.16 6.93 -10.53
N GLY A 4 16.02 7.95 -10.40
CA GLY A 4 15.64 9.36 -10.50
C GLY A 4 14.76 9.84 -9.35
N ILE A 5 14.76 9.15 -8.21
CA ILE A 5 13.93 9.46 -7.03
C ILE A 5 14.67 10.42 -6.07
N ARG A 6 15.98 10.54 -6.15
CA ARG A 6 16.76 11.44 -5.28
C ARG A 6 16.23 12.87 -5.31
N GLY A 7 15.97 13.43 -4.11
CA GLY A 7 15.42 14.77 -3.95
C GLY A 7 13.92 14.88 -4.24
N LYS A 8 13.22 13.80 -4.57
CA LYS A 8 11.76 13.76 -4.62
C LYS A 8 11.17 13.76 -3.20
N ARG A 9 9.91 14.07 -3.10
CA ARG A 9 9.17 14.22 -1.84
C ARG A 9 7.91 13.39 -1.90
N ALA A 10 7.77 12.45 -0.97
CA ALA A 10 6.72 11.45 -0.99
C ALA A 10 5.77 11.56 0.21
N ILE A 11 4.50 11.25 0.01
CA ILE A 11 3.56 10.87 1.06
C ILE A 11 3.28 9.38 0.96
N VAL A 12 3.40 8.66 2.07
CA VAL A 12 3.04 7.25 2.18
C VAL A 12 1.97 7.07 3.25
N THR A 13 0.73 6.77 2.86
CA THR A 13 -0.34 6.45 3.81
C THR A 13 -0.18 5.02 4.34
N GLY A 14 -0.51 4.79 5.62
CA GLY A 14 -0.22 3.51 6.27
C GLY A 14 1.28 3.28 6.50
N GLY A 15 2.11 4.34 6.47
CA GLY A 15 3.58 4.28 6.54
C GLY A 15 4.18 3.92 7.89
N SER A 16 3.36 3.71 8.93
CA SER A 16 3.86 3.38 10.27
C SER A 16 4.21 1.90 10.47
N ARG A 17 3.83 1.01 9.53
CA ARG A 17 4.09 -0.44 9.61
C ARG A 17 3.85 -1.14 8.28
N GLY A 18 4.26 -2.43 8.20
CA GLY A 18 3.97 -3.34 7.10
C GLY A 18 4.48 -2.84 5.75
N ILE A 19 3.72 -3.10 4.70
CA ILE A 19 4.06 -2.73 3.32
C ILE A 19 4.29 -1.21 3.19
N GLY A 20 3.45 -0.38 3.81
CA GLY A 20 3.60 1.08 3.75
C GLY A 20 4.93 1.56 4.36
N LYS A 21 5.35 1.00 5.52
CA LYS A 21 6.64 1.31 6.13
C LYS A 21 7.81 0.85 5.26
N ALA A 22 7.70 -0.35 4.67
CA ALA A 22 8.73 -0.86 3.76
C ALA A 22 8.87 0.03 2.51
N ILE A 23 7.75 0.51 1.95
CA ILE A 23 7.78 1.45 0.81
C ILE A 23 8.39 2.79 1.21
N ALA A 24 8.06 3.32 2.39
CA ALA A 24 8.64 4.56 2.89
C ALA A 24 10.18 4.42 3.06
N ARG A 25 10.63 3.27 3.59
CA ARG A 25 12.05 2.91 3.72
C ARG A 25 12.75 2.91 2.36
N GLU A 26 12.18 2.20 1.40
CA GLU A 26 12.78 2.07 0.07
C GLU A 26 12.88 3.41 -0.66
N LEU A 27 11.81 4.21 -0.65
CA LEU A 27 11.85 5.57 -1.22
C LEU A 27 12.91 6.46 -0.55
N ALA A 28 13.09 6.31 0.76
CA ALA A 28 14.12 7.05 1.50
C ALA A 28 15.54 6.56 1.16
N HIS A 29 15.76 5.26 1.00
CA HIS A 29 17.04 4.72 0.51
C HIS A 29 17.40 5.23 -0.89
N GLU A 30 16.38 5.37 -1.76
CA GLU A 30 16.54 5.96 -3.09
C GLU A 30 16.71 7.50 -3.05
N GLY A 31 16.74 8.10 -1.86
CA GLY A 31 17.07 9.51 -1.63
C GLY A 31 15.86 10.47 -1.60
N ALA A 32 14.64 9.97 -1.47
CA ALA A 32 13.47 10.80 -1.24
C ALA A 32 13.36 11.26 0.21
N ASP A 33 12.74 12.41 0.44
CA ASP A 33 12.19 12.80 1.73
C ASP A 33 10.72 12.33 1.83
N VAL A 34 10.33 11.77 2.98
CA VAL A 34 9.06 11.03 3.06
C VAL A 34 8.19 11.49 4.23
N ALA A 35 6.96 11.90 3.96
CA ALA A 35 5.92 12.01 4.99
C ALA A 35 5.19 10.66 5.13
N ILE A 36 5.20 10.10 6.33
CA ILE A 36 4.45 8.89 6.66
C ILE A 36 3.17 9.27 7.40
N VAL A 37 2.02 8.77 6.91
CA VAL A 37 0.71 9.13 7.46
C VAL A 37 -0.02 7.91 8.00
N ALA A 38 -0.49 7.96 9.24
CA ALA A 38 -1.34 6.95 9.87
C ALA A 38 -2.06 7.54 11.09
N ARG A 39 -2.95 6.77 11.75
CA ARG A 39 -3.72 7.23 12.90
C ARG A 39 -2.95 7.25 14.22
N SER A 40 -2.04 6.30 14.43
CA SER A 40 -1.33 6.13 15.70
C SER A 40 -0.08 7.00 15.72
N LYS A 41 -0.10 8.09 16.52
CA LYS A 41 0.99 9.03 16.66
C LYS A 41 2.28 8.36 17.16
N ASP A 42 2.21 7.58 18.23
CA ASP A 42 3.38 6.94 18.83
C ASP A 42 4.11 6.01 17.85
N ARG A 43 3.32 5.21 17.09
CA ARG A 43 3.89 4.32 16.07
C ARG A 43 4.48 5.10 14.89
N LEU A 44 3.87 6.20 14.49
CA LEU A 44 4.42 7.08 13.46
C LEU A 44 5.75 7.67 13.87
N GLU A 45 5.83 8.22 15.08
CA GLU A 45 7.06 8.82 15.62
C GLU A 45 8.19 7.79 15.76
N SER A 46 7.85 6.58 16.22
CA SER A 46 8.83 5.48 16.29
C SER A 46 9.32 5.07 14.90
N ALA A 47 8.41 4.89 13.95
CA ALA A 47 8.76 4.52 12.57
C ALA A 47 9.58 5.64 11.89
N ALA A 48 9.22 6.90 12.12
CA ALA A 48 9.95 8.03 11.53
C ALA A 48 11.39 8.12 12.04
N ARG A 49 11.61 7.95 13.34
CA ARG A 49 12.97 7.91 13.91
C ARG A 49 13.79 6.77 13.31
N GLU A 50 13.24 5.54 13.33
CA GLU A 50 13.92 4.37 12.76
C GLU A 50 14.32 4.59 11.30
N LEU A 51 13.40 5.08 10.46
CA LEU A 51 13.66 5.32 9.06
C LEU A 51 14.65 6.47 8.83
N ALA A 52 14.58 7.53 9.64
CA ALA A 52 15.52 8.65 9.55
C ALA A 52 16.94 8.23 9.94
N ASP A 53 17.09 7.48 11.05
CA ASP A 53 18.38 6.95 11.52
C ASP A 53 19.01 6.00 10.50
N GLU A 54 18.20 5.16 9.86
CA GLU A 54 18.65 4.19 8.87
C GLU A 54 19.07 4.83 7.54
N THR A 55 18.33 5.84 7.07
CA THR A 55 18.47 6.37 5.70
C THR A 55 19.15 7.74 5.62
N GLY A 56 19.25 8.45 6.75
CA GLY A 56 19.73 9.84 6.78
C GLY A 56 18.80 10.83 6.08
N ARG A 57 17.55 10.44 5.76
CA ARG A 57 16.58 11.29 5.04
C ARG A 57 15.61 11.95 6.02
N LEU A 58 14.97 13.02 5.55
CA LEU A 58 13.89 13.67 6.30
C LEU A 58 12.64 12.79 6.27
N ILE A 59 12.24 12.25 7.42
CA ILE A 59 11.03 11.47 7.59
C ILE A 59 10.06 12.24 8.50
N VAL A 60 8.90 12.58 7.95
CA VAL A 60 7.90 13.43 8.62
C VAL A 60 6.72 12.56 9.08
N PRO A 61 6.54 12.33 10.40
CA PRO A 61 5.35 11.65 10.90
C PRO A 61 4.17 12.62 10.96
N ILE A 62 3.02 12.22 10.37
CA ILE A 62 1.78 13.01 10.39
C ILE A 62 0.61 12.11 10.78
N SER A 63 -0.08 12.49 11.86
CA SER A 63 -1.25 11.73 12.30
C SER A 63 -2.51 12.22 11.58
N ALA A 64 -3.19 11.31 10.86
CA ALA A 64 -4.47 11.61 10.22
C ALA A 64 -5.32 10.35 10.04
N ASP A 65 -6.64 10.50 10.11
CA ASP A 65 -7.60 9.47 9.74
C ASP A 65 -8.05 9.68 8.29
N ALA A 66 -7.78 8.70 7.43
CA ALA A 66 -8.15 8.71 6.02
C ALA A 66 -9.68 8.81 5.79
N THR A 67 -10.49 8.50 6.79
CA THR A 67 -11.95 8.63 6.73
C THR A 67 -12.45 10.05 6.93
N GLN A 68 -11.58 10.96 7.42
CA GLN A 68 -11.90 12.35 7.71
C GLN A 68 -11.24 13.27 6.69
N ARG A 69 -12.06 13.90 5.85
CA ARG A 69 -11.59 14.71 4.73
C ARG A 69 -10.68 15.85 5.19
N GLU A 70 -11.09 16.57 6.21
CA GLU A 70 -10.39 17.73 6.73
C GLU A 70 -9.00 17.35 7.30
N GLN A 71 -8.90 16.18 7.95
CA GLN A 71 -7.63 15.66 8.44
C GLN A 71 -6.69 15.28 7.29
N VAL A 72 -7.23 14.72 6.21
CA VAL A 72 -6.44 14.38 5.02
C VAL A 72 -5.91 15.64 4.34
N GLU A 73 -6.76 16.66 4.14
CA GLU A 73 -6.37 17.94 3.54
C GLU A 73 -5.29 18.64 4.39
N ALA A 74 -5.47 18.68 5.71
CA ALA A 74 -4.47 19.24 6.63
C ALA A 74 -3.14 18.45 6.61
N ALA A 75 -3.20 17.12 6.58
CA ALA A 75 -2.01 16.27 6.53
C ALA A 75 -1.22 16.47 5.22
N VAL A 76 -1.89 16.63 4.10
CA VAL A 76 -1.24 16.90 2.81
C VAL A 76 -0.62 18.29 2.80
N ALA A 77 -1.31 19.31 3.33
CA ALA A 77 -0.77 20.66 3.45
C ALA A 77 0.47 20.71 4.37
N GLU A 78 0.42 20.02 5.53
CA GLU A 78 1.56 19.90 6.43
C GLU A 78 2.74 19.20 5.75
N ALA A 79 2.50 18.07 5.07
CA ALA A 79 3.54 17.36 4.34
C ALA A 79 4.18 18.23 3.27
N ALA A 80 3.37 18.94 2.47
CA ALA A 80 3.86 19.84 1.42
C ALA A 80 4.73 20.98 1.99
N THR A 81 4.34 21.54 3.13
CA THR A 81 5.09 22.59 3.80
C THR A 81 6.42 22.07 4.36
N ARG A 82 6.38 20.97 5.13
CA ARG A 82 7.56 20.42 5.81
C ARG A 82 8.59 19.81 4.86
N LEU A 83 8.13 19.23 3.75
CA LEU A 83 8.99 18.66 2.71
C LEU A 83 9.39 19.71 1.64
N GLY A 84 8.70 20.84 1.55
CA GLY A 84 8.90 21.87 0.53
C GLY A 84 8.29 21.51 -0.84
N GLY A 85 7.23 20.71 -0.88
CA GLY A 85 6.48 20.27 -2.07
C GLY A 85 6.19 18.78 -2.07
N LEU A 86 5.52 18.26 -3.12
CA LEU A 86 5.15 16.86 -3.24
C LEU A 86 5.32 16.35 -4.67
N HIS A 87 5.78 15.11 -4.82
CA HIS A 87 6.04 14.45 -6.09
C HIS A 87 5.44 13.04 -6.17
N ILE A 88 5.36 12.34 -5.04
CA ILE A 88 4.96 10.94 -4.99
C ILE A 88 3.85 10.77 -3.93
N LEU A 89 2.79 10.05 -4.28
CA LEU A 89 1.78 9.55 -3.36
C LEU A 89 1.72 8.03 -3.40
N VAL A 90 1.87 7.39 -2.24
CA VAL A 90 1.62 5.96 -2.08
C VAL A 90 0.41 5.75 -1.17
N ASN A 91 -0.67 5.23 -1.72
CA ASN A 91 -1.87 4.86 -0.98
C ASN A 91 -1.74 3.41 -0.47
N SER A 92 -1.22 3.23 0.75
CA SER A 92 -1.08 1.93 1.42
C SER A 92 -1.91 1.81 2.71
N GLY A 93 -2.69 2.84 3.05
CA GLY A 93 -3.58 2.84 4.21
C GLY A 93 -4.72 1.84 4.05
N SER A 94 -4.83 0.88 4.98
CA SER A 94 -5.88 -0.14 4.97
C SER A 94 -6.03 -0.79 6.34
N ALA A 95 -7.22 -1.36 6.62
CA ALA A 95 -7.38 -2.41 7.63
C ALA A 95 -7.02 -3.76 6.96
N PRO A 96 -5.86 -4.39 7.29
CA PRO A 96 -5.46 -5.66 6.68
C PRO A 96 -6.50 -6.75 6.94
N GLY A 97 -6.90 -7.47 5.88
CA GLY A 97 -7.96 -8.47 5.95
C GLY A 97 -9.37 -7.89 5.82
N GLY A 98 -9.62 -6.71 6.33
CA GLY A 98 -10.94 -6.11 6.49
C GLY A 98 -11.57 -6.42 7.86
N SER A 99 -12.73 -5.86 8.11
CA SER A 99 -13.54 -6.13 9.30
C SER A 99 -14.03 -7.58 9.28
N PRO A 100 -13.93 -8.37 10.36
CA PRO A 100 -14.38 -9.76 10.38
C PRO A 100 -15.83 -9.95 9.95
N THR A 101 -16.70 -9.01 10.28
CA THR A 101 -18.12 -8.96 9.95
C THR A 101 -18.41 -8.49 8.52
N ALA A 102 -17.40 -8.08 7.76
CA ALA A 102 -17.53 -7.66 6.36
C ALA A 102 -16.93 -8.67 5.35
N ILE A 103 -16.45 -9.83 5.82
CA ILE A 103 -15.73 -10.82 4.99
C ILE A 103 -16.37 -12.22 4.99
N GLY A 104 -17.41 -12.43 5.78
CA GLY A 104 -18.08 -13.73 5.94
C GLY A 104 -19.14 -14.04 4.86
N PRO A 105 -19.99 -15.05 5.12
CA PRO A 105 -21.16 -15.34 4.30
C PRO A 105 -22.06 -14.11 4.17
N ILE A 106 -22.74 -13.99 3.02
CA ILE A 106 -23.56 -12.79 2.72
C ILE A 106 -24.63 -12.51 3.78
N GLU A 107 -25.17 -13.56 4.39
CA GLU A 107 -26.22 -13.47 5.41
C GLU A 107 -25.74 -12.85 6.73
N THR A 108 -24.42 -12.82 6.95
CA THR A 108 -23.80 -12.33 8.20
C THR A 108 -23.01 -11.03 8.02
N VAL A 109 -23.00 -10.50 6.81
CA VAL A 109 -22.28 -9.24 6.53
C VAL A 109 -23.00 -8.06 7.18
N VAL A 110 -22.23 -7.23 7.88
CA VAL A 110 -22.68 -5.97 8.48
C VAL A 110 -22.33 -4.82 7.52
N ASP A 111 -23.36 -4.13 7.04
CA ASP A 111 -23.22 -3.07 6.02
C ASP A 111 -22.30 -1.94 6.50
N GLU A 112 -22.43 -1.53 7.76
CA GLU A 112 -21.62 -0.45 8.35
C GLU A 112 -20.12 -0.79 8.34
N ASP A 113 -19.77 -2.04 8.62
CA ASP A 113 -18.38 -2.51 8.60
C ASP A 113 -17.84 -2.60 7.18
N LEU A 114 -18.67 -3.04 6.22
CA LEU A 114 -18.35 -3.05 4.81
C LEU A 114 -18.09 -1.63 4.30
N LEU A 115 -19.00 -0.70 4.62
CA LEU A 115 -18.88 0.71 4.25
C LEU A 115 -17.66 1.37 4.92
N GLN A 116 -17.36 1.03 6.18
CA GLN A 116 -16.18 1.52 6.88
C GLN A 116 -14.89 1.04 6.22
N ASP A 117 -14.79 -0.23 5.89
CA ASP A 117 -13.64 -0.79 5.17
C ASP A 117 -13.42 -0.10 3.82
N PHE A 118 -14.51 0.16 3.10
CA PHE A 118 -14.49 0.86 1.82
C PHE A 118 -14.07 2.33 1.99
N ASN A 119 -14.60 3.00 3.01
CA ASN A 119 -14.27 4.38 3.35
C ASN A 119 -12.79 4.55 3.69
N VAL A 120 -12.22 3.63 4.48
CA VAL A 120 -10.79 3.66 4.83
C VAL A 120 -9.92 3.49 3.59
N LYS A 121 -10.18 2.45 2.78
CA LYS A 121 -9.25 2.06 1.72
C LYS A 121 -9.46 2.82 0.40
N TYR A 122 -10.68 2.82 -0.12
CA TYR A 122 -10.98 3.43 -1.41
C TYR A 122 -11.19 4.95 -1.29
N VAL A 123 -12.13 5.37 -0.45
CA VAL A 123 -12.45 6.80 -0.30
C VAL A 123 -11.28 7.55 0.33
N GLY A 124 -10.54 6.91 1.25
CA GLY A 124 -9.30 7.47 1.79
C GLY A 124 -8.25 7.72 0.71
N ALA A 125 -7.99 6.73 -0.16
CA ALA A 125 -7.06 6.89 -1.29
C ALA A 125 -7.50 8.01 -2.25
N LEU A 126 -8.81 8.11 -2.53
CA LEU A 126 -9.39 9.17 -3.36
C LEU A 126 -9.19 10.55 -2.72
N ARG A 127 -9.38 10.68 -1.39
CA ARG A 127 -9.15 11.94 -0.66
C ARG A 127 -7.70 12.37 -0.74
N PHE A 128 -6.74 11.46 -0.45
CA PHE A 128 -5.32 11.75 -0.58
C PHE A 128 -4.93 12.11 -2.00
N ALA A 129 -5.38 11.37 -3.00
CA ALA A 129 -5.13 11.71 -4.40
C ALA A 129 -5.64 13.11 -4.75
N ARG A 130 -6.88 13.44 -4.38
CA ARG A 130 -7.49 14.76 -4.61
C ARG A 130 -6.66 15.89 -3.99
N ALA A 131 -6.19 15.70 -2.76
CA ALA A 131 -5.41 16.72 -2.05
C ALA A 131 -3.99 16.87 -2.60
N VAL A 132 -3.36 15.78 -3.08
CA VAL A 132 -1.98 15.80 -3.60
C VAL A 132 -1.90 16.27 -5.05
N ILE A 133 -2.90 15.98 -5.90
CA ILE A 133 -2.90 16.30 -7.34
C ILE A 133 -2.52 17.75 -7.68
N PRO A 134 -2.99 18.78 -6.97
CA PRO A 134 -2.58 20.16 -7.24
C PRO A 134 -1.06 20.36 -7.14
N HIS A 135 -0.41 19.75 -6.15
CA HIS A 135 1.04 19.80 -5.95
C HIS A 135 1.80 19.09 -7.08
N LEU A 136 1.32 17.89 -7.48
CA LEU A 136 1.93 17.14 -8.58
C LEU A 136 1.81 17.90 -9.91
N LYS A 137 0.66 18.52 -10.18
CA LYS A 137 0.47 19.35 -11.38
C LYS A 137 1.37 20.57 -11.37
N ALA A 138 1.53 21.24 -10.24
CA ALA A 138 2.43 22.39 -10.12
C ALA A 138 3.90 22.00 -10.34
N ALA A 139 4.29 20.79 -9.96
CA ALA A 139 5.63 20.24 -10.20
C ALA A 139 5.84 19.80 -11.67
N GLY A 140 4.78 19.62 -12.47
CA GLY A 140 4.84 19.06 -13.82
C GLY A 140 5.34 17.61 -13.86
N TRP A 141 5.39 16.95 -12.72
CA TRP A 141 5.87 15.59 -12.52
C TRP A 141 5.15 14.96 -11.32
N GLY A 142 4.72 13.71 -11.44
CA GLY A 142 4.09 13.02 -10.33
C GLY A 142 3.98 11.52 -10.51
N ARG A 143 3.96 10.81 -9.38
CA ARG A 143 3.73 9.37 -9.32
C ARG A 143 2.70 9.06 -8.24
N ILE A 144 1.67 8.31 -8.59
CA ILE A 144 0.67 7.79 -7.65
C ILE A 144 0.71 6.28 -7.72
N VAL A 145 0.96 5.62 -6.58
CA VAL A 145 0.98 4.16 -6.45
C VAL A 145 -0.09 3.74 -5.44
N ASN A 146 -1.06 2.95 -5.90
CA ASN A 146 -2.14 2.41 -5.07
C ASN A 146 -1.83 0.97 -4.67
N ILE A 147 -1.80 0.65 -3.38
CA ILE A 147 -1.64 -0.72 -2.89
C ILE A 147 -3.01 -1.36 -2.70
N SER A 148 -3.39 -2.20 -3.64
CA SER A 148 -4.66 -2.93 -3.66
C SER A 148 -4.53 -4.30 -2.94
N GLY A 149 -4.85 -5.40 -3.59
CA GLY A 149 -4.71 -6.77 -3.08
C GLY A 149 -5.34 -7.79 -4.02
N THR A 150 -4.90 -9.04 -3.93
CA THR A 150 -5.34 -10.14 -4.78
C THR A 150 -6.85 -10.43 -4.73
N ASN A 151 -7.52 -10.07 -3.63
CA ASN A 151 -8.99 -10.20 -3.52
C ASN A 151 -9.77 -9.41 -4.60
N ALA A 152 -9.14 -8.46 -5.30
CA ALA A 152 -9.75 -7.84 -6.49
C ALA A 152 -9.98 -8.84 -7.63
N ARG A 153 -9.35 -10.01 -7.60
CA ARG A 153 -9.36 -11.01 -8.66
C ARG A 153 -9.73 -12.42 -8.17
N THR A 154 -9.98 -12.56 -6.86
CA THR A 154 -10.39 -13.83 -6.25
C THR A 154 -11.68 -13.64 -5.48
N ALA A 155 -12.62 -14.57 -5.64
CA ALA A 155 -13.84 -14.59 -4.85
C ALA A 155 -13.57 -14.98 -3.39
N GLY A 156 -14.52 -14.74 -2.49
CA GLY A 156 -14.53 -15.23 -1.11
C GLY A 156 -14.41 -14.15 -0.03
N ASN A 157 -13.88 -12.96 -0.33
CA ASN A 157 -13.83 -11.85 0.62
C ASN A 157 -14.58 -10.65 0.04
N LEU A 158 -15.81 -10.41 0.49
CA LEU A 158 -16.69 -9.36 -0.05
C LEU A 158 -16.07 -7.97 0.09
N SER A 159 -15.66 -7.59 1.30
CA SER A 159 -15.01 -6.30 1.54
C SER A 159 -13.70 -6.17 0.75
N GLY A 160 -12.86 -7.19 0.82
CA GLY A 160 -11.57 -7.20 0.11
C GLY A 160 -11.74 -7.11 -1.41
N GLY A 161 -12.70 -7.83 -1.98
CA GLY A 161 -13.03 -7.77 -3.40
C GLY A 161 -13.45 -6.38 -3.83
N ALA A 162 -14.51 -5.85 -3.22
CA ALA A 162 -15.10 -4.55 -3.57
C ALA A 162 -14.07 -3.41 -3.49
N ARG A 163 -13.42 -3.22 -2.34
CA ARG A 163 -12.51 -2.10 -2.10
C ARG A 163 -11.21 -2.18 -2.92
N ASN A 164 -10.71 -3.41 -3.20
CA ASN A 164 -9.51 -3.59 -4.01
C ASN A 164 -9.78 -3.36 -5.51
N THR A 165 -10.90 -3.87 -6.03
CA THR A 165 -11.31 -3.64 -7.43
C THR A 165 -11.57 -2.15 -7.68
N SER A 166 -12.18 -1.44 -6.72
CA SER A 166 -12.41 0.00 -6.83
C SER A 166 -11.11 0.78 -6.94
N LEU A 167 -10.03 0.37 -6.25
CA LEU A 167 -8.70 1.00 -6.42
C LEU A 167 -8.11 0.77 -7.81
N VAL A 168 -8.31 -0.41 -8.42
CA VAL A 168 -7.88 -0.66 -9.81
C VAL A 168 -8.60 0.28 -10.76
N HIS A 169 -9.92 0.42 -10.61
CA HIS A 169 -10.70 1.35 -11.43
C HIS A 169 -10.24 2.80 -11.22
N LEU A 170 -10.04 3.24 -9.96
CA LEU A 170 -9.52 4.57 -9.64
C LEU A 170 -8.17 4.82 -10.31
N THR A 171 -7.29 3.83 -10.29
CA THR A 171 -5.96 3.91 -10.92
C THR A 171 -6.06 4.23 -12.40
N LYS A 172 -6.87 3.49 -13.15
CA LYS A 172 -7.07 3.73 -14.59
C LYS A 172 -7.70 5.09 -14.85
N THR A 173 -8.73 5.45 -14.10
CA THR A 173 -9.42 6.74 -14.21
C THR A 173 -8.45 7.91 -14.00
N LEU A 174 -7.64 7.87 -12.94
CA LEU A 174 -6.68 8.95 -12.66
C LEU A 174 -5.55 8.99 -13.69
N ALA A 175 -5.07 7.84 -14.18
CA ALA A 175 -4.04 7.81 -15.22
C ALA A 175 -4.49 8.54 -16.49
N LEU A 176 -5.74 8.31 -16.93
CA LEU A 176 -6.32 9.00 -18.09
C LEU A 176 -6.48 10.52 -17.87
N GLN A 177 -6.84 10.92 -16.65
CA GLN A 177 -7.04 12.34 -16.33
C GLN A 177 -5.72 13.12 -16.14
N LEU A 178 -4.65 12.43 -15.70
CA LEU A 178 -3.45 13.10 -15.21
C LEU A 178 -2.23 12.95 -16.12
N GLY A 179 -2.23 12.03 -17.07
CA GLY A 179 -1.08 11.73 -17.92
C GLY A 179 -0.49 12.96 -18.61
N ARG A 180 -1.34 13.84 -19.16
CA ARG A 180 -0.92 15.10 -19.82
C ARG A 180 -0.21 16.10 -18.90
N PHE A 181 -0.27 15.91 -17.58
CA PHE A 181 0.41 16.74 -16.59
C PHE A 181 1.72 16.13 -16.09
N GLY A 182 2.23 15.09 -16.75
CA GLY A 182 3.44 14.42 -16.33
C GLY A 182 3.26 13.49 -15.11
N ILE A 183 2.04 12.99 -14.89
CA ILE A 183 1.71 12.17 -13.72
C ILE A 183 1.32 10.77 -14.17
N THR A 184 2.02 9.74 -13.68
CA THR A 184 1.62 8.34 -13.84
C THR A 184 0.87 7.84 -12.61
N VAL A 185 -0.07 6.93 -12.80
CA VAL A 185 -0.86 6.33 -11.72
C VAL A 185 -0.90 4.82 -11.93
N ASN A 186 -0.38 4.05 -10.98
CA ASN A 186 -0.34 2.60 -11.07
C ASN A 186 -0.84 1.93 -9.80
N CYS A 187 -1.14 0.65 -9.90
CA CYS A 187 -1.64 -0.16 -8.80
C CYS A 187 -0.74 -1.38 -8.61
N ILE A 188 -0.54 -1.80 -7.35
CA ILE A 188 0.15 -3.05 -7.01
C ILE A 188 -0.85 -3.97 -6.30
N HIS A 189 -0.91 -5.24 -6.73
CA HIS A 189 -1.53 -6.32 -5.98
C HIS A 189 -0.45 -7.12 -5.25
N PRO A 190 -0.19 -6.86 -3.96
CA PRO A 190 0.66 -7.74 -3.17
C PRO A 190 -0.07 -9.06 -2.88
N GLY A 191 0.69 -10.15 -2.81
CA GLY A 191 0.26 -11.41 -2.27
C GLY A 191 0.23 -11.43 -0.74
N ILE A 192 0.20 -12.64 -0.15
CA ILE A 192 0.47 -12.81 1.28
C ILE A 192 1.90 -12.33 1.52
N THR A 193 2.03 -11.27 2.32
CA THR A 193 3.27 -10.54 2.47
C THR A 193 3.75 -10.61 3.91
N ARG A 194 5.03 -10.99 4.10
CA ARG A 194 5.71 -10.99 5.40
C ARG A 194 5.88 -9.57 5.89
N THR A 195 5.44 -9.33 7.11
CA THR A 195 5.56 -8.07 7.82
C THR A 195 5.87 -8.36 9.29
N GLU A 196 6.08 -7.33 10.10
CA GLU A 196 6.27 -7.46 11.55
C GLU A 196 5.08 -8.15 12.29
N ARG A 197 3.92 -8.26 11.64
CA ARG A 197 2.75 -8.96 12.18
C ARG A 197 2.75 -10.47 11.90
N THR A 198 3.55 -10.90 10.95
CA THR A 198 3.56 -12.31 10.48
C THR A 198 3.86 -13.30 11.59
N PRO A 199 4.86 -13.08 12.49
CA PRO A 199 5.13 -14.03 13.57
C PRO A 199 3.90 -14.27 14.47
N GLN A 200 3.19 -13.19 14.83
CA GLN A 200 1.99 -13.29 15.67
C GLN A 200 0.84 -14.03 14.96
N LEU A 201 0.66 -13.81 13.66
CA LEU A 201 -0.38 -14.48 12.86
C LEU A 201 -0.07 -15.98 12.71
N LEU A 202 1.19 -16.32 12.46
CA LEU A 202 1.62 -17.72 12.37
C LEU A 202 1.48 -18.44 13.73
N ALA A 203 1.90 -17.79 14.82
CA ALA A 203 1.77 -18.36 16.17
C ALA A 203 0.30 -18.63 16.54
N ARG A 204 -0.62 -17.72 16.20
CA ARG A 204 -2.05 -17.94 16.44
C ARG A 204 -2.57 -19.16 15.66
N ARG A 205 -2.26 -19.24 14.36
CA ARG A 205 -2.68 -20.38 13.53
C ARG A 205 -2.04 -21.69 13.97
N ALA A 206 -0.79 -21.64 14.39
CA ALA A 206 -0.08 -22.79 14.93
C ALA A 206 -0.76 -23.35 16.19
N ALA A 207 -1.16 -22.46 17.11
CA ALA A 207 -1.92 -22.84 18.30
C ALA A 207 -3.30 -23.46 17.95
N GLU A 208 -4.00 -22.92 16.95
CA GLU A 208 -5.28 -23.46 16.47
C GLU A 208 -5.11 -24.87 15.85
N LEU A 209 -3.97 -25.16 15.24
CA LEU A 209 -3.66 -26.43 14.55
C LEU A 209 -2.87 -27.43 15.40
N GLY A 210 -2.35 -27.01 16.55
CA GLY A 210 -1.51 -27.86 17.41
C GLY A 210 -0.13 -28.21 16.82
N VAL A 211 0.45 -27.30 16.02
CA VAL A 211 1.75 -27.49 15.33
C VAL A 211 2.69 -26.31 15.63
N ALA A 212 3.95 -26.38 15.17
CA ALA A 212 4.88 -25.26 15.27
C ALA A 212 4.58 -24.16 14.22
N PRO A 213 4.88 -22.87 14.48
CA PRO A 213 4.65 -21.78 13.51
C PRO A 213 5.35 -22.00 12.16
N GLU A 214 6.54 -22.60 12.17
CA GLU A 214 7.33 -22.93 10.97
C GLU A 214 6.65 -23.99 10.12
N ASP A 215 5.93 -24.93 10.74
CA ASP A 215 5.19 -25.97 10.03
C ASP A 215 3.95 -25.39 9.34
N VAL A 216 3.32 -24.38 9.94
CA VAL A 216 2.21 -23.65 9.30
C VAL A 216 2.68 -22.97 8.02
N GLU A 217 3.80 -22.26 8.07
CA GLU A 217 4.34 -21.59 6.88
C GLU A 217 4.79 -22.60 5.83
N ARG A 218 5.49 -23.68 6.24
CA ARG A 218 5.92 -24.75 5.34
C ARG A 218 4.73 -25.39 4.62
N ALA A 219 3.65 -25.68 5.33
CA ALA A 219 2.44 -26.25 4.76
C ALA A 219 1.72 -25.28 3.82
N ASP A 220 1.66 -23.97 4.14
CA ASP A 220 1.05 -22.95 3.29
C ASP A 220 1.78 -22.83 1.94
N TYR A 221 3.09 -23.07 1.88
CA TYR A 221 3.91 -22.95 0.67
C TYR A 221 4.40 -24.28 0.09
N ALA A 222 3.82 -25.39 0.53
CA ALA A 222 4.08 -26.69 -0.10
C ALA A 222 3.59 -26.70 -1.57
N PRO A 223 4.22 -27.50 -2.46
CA PRO A 223 3.91 -27.49 -3.90
C PRO A 223 2.45 -27.76 -4.27
N ASP A 224 1.74 -28.49 -3.43
CA ASP A 224 0.31 -28.85 -3.58
C ASP A 224 -0.63 -27.90 -2.82
N SER A 225 -0.11 -26.92 -2.11
CA SER A 225 -0.92 -25.99 -1.34
C SER A 225 -1.66 -24.98 -2.25
N SER A 226 -2.96 -24.83 -2.02
CA SER A 226 -3.76 -23.79 -2.67
C SER A 226 -3.50 -22.37 -2.13
N ARG A 227 -2.78 -22.26 -1.01
CA ARG A 227 -2.45 -20.97 -0.37
C ARG A 227 -1.10 -20.40 -0.83
N GLY A 228 -0.27 -21.22 -1.42
CA GLY A 228 1.10 -20.90 -1.82
C GLY A 228 1.21 -20.06 -3.10
N ASN A 229 2.43 -19.95 -3.53
CA ASN A 229 2.81 -19.28 -4.77
C ASN A 229 3.92 -20.08 -5.47
N SER A 230 4.28 -19.70 -6.71
CA SER A 230 5.26 -20.43 -7.50
C SER A 230 6.69 -20.34 -6.96
N ILE A 231 7.02 -19.32 -6.17
CA ILE A 231 8.34 -19.17 -5.55
C ILE A 231 8.51 -19.96 -4.25
N GLY A 232 7.45 -20.63 -3.75
CA GLY A 232 7.49 -21.52 -2.60
C GLY A 232 7.76 -20.86 -1.25
N ARG A 233 7.50 -19.53 -1.12
CA ARG A 233 7.68 -18.79 0.12
C ARG A 233 6.79 -17.53 0.18
N MET A 234 6.64 -16.99 1.38
CA MET A 234 6.00 -15.69 1.55
C MET A 234 6.83 -14.60 0.86
N VAL A 235 6.15 -13.65 0.20
CA VAL A 235 6.77 -12.44 -0.35
C VAL A 235 7.10 -11.50 0.81
N ASP A 236 8.28 -10.91 0.84
CA ASP A 236 8.65 -9.93 1.84
C ASP A 236 8.12 -8.53 1.49
N ALA A 237 7.88 -7.71 2.52
CA ALA A 237 7.38 -6.33 2.30
C ALA A 237 8.38 -5.47 1.50
N SER A 238 9.67 -5.75 1.62
CA SER A 238 10.74 -5.10 0.82
C SER A 238 10.60 -5.42 -0.67
N GLU A 239 10.22 -6.65 -1.05
CA GLU A 239 10.02 -7.02 -2.45
C GLU A 239 8.85 -6.25 -3.09
N VAL A 240 7.78 -6.00 -2.31
CA VAL A 240 6.69 -5.11 -2.75
C VAL A 240 7.16 -3.66 -2.81
N ALA A 241 8.04 -3.25 -1.89
CA ALA A 241 8.58 -1.89 -1.86
C ALA A 241 9.48 -1.60 -3.06
N HIS A 242 10.30 -2.55 -3.51
CA HIS A 242 11.10 -2.41 -4.74
C HIS A 242 10.22 -2.16 -5.98
N VAL A 243 9.08 -2.88 -6.09
CA VAL A 243 8.11 -2.65 -7.17
C VAL A 243 7.50 -1.25 -7.06
N ALA A 244 7.17 -0.80 -5.84
CA ALA A 244 6.62 0.53 -5.62
C ALA A 244 7.63 1.64 -5.95
N ALA A 245 8.89 1.49 -5.58
CA ALA A 245 9.97 2.42 -5.93
C ALA A 245 10.19 2.47 -7.45
N PHE A 246 10.21 1.33 -8.13
CA PHE A 246 10.28 1.31 -9.59
C PHE A 246 9.11 2.05 -10.23
N LEU A 247 7.86 1.83 -9.80
CA LEU A 247 6.69 2.54 -10.31
C LEU A 247 6.67 4.03 -9.94
N ALA A 248 7.39 4.43 -8.90
CA ALA A 248 7.59 5.82 -8.50
C ALA A 248 8.78 6.50 -9.20
N SER A 249 9.48 5.80 -10.08
CA SER A 249 10.71 6.25 -10.72
C SER A 249 10.50 6.93 -12.08
N ASP A 250 11.58 7.48 -12.63
CA ASP A 250 11.61 7.96 -14.02
C ASP A 250 11.67 6.80 -15.03
N LEU A 251 12.08 5.61 -14.59
CA LEU A 251 12.22 4.44 -15.45
C LEU A 251 10.88 3.79 -15.82
N SER A 252 9.84 4.07 -15.05
CA SER A 252 8.50 3.50 -15.27
C SER A 252 7.55 4.41 -16.07
N TRP A 253 8.08 5.42 -16.79
CA TRP A 253 7.25 6.42 -17.49
C TRP A 253 6.22 5.82 -18.46
N ALA A 254 6.57 4.72 -19.14
CA ALA A 254 5.67 4.04 -20.07
C ALA A 254 4.55 3.26 -19.39
N ILE A 255 4.58 3.12 -18.06
CA ILE A 255 3.61 2.34 -17.28
C ILE A 255 2.68 3.32 -16.57
N SER A 256 1.43 3.42 -17.02
CA SER A 256 0.40 4.28 -16.40
C SER A 256 -1.00 3.71 -16.59
N GLY A 257 -1.75 3.62 -15.51
CA GLY A 257 -3.07 3.01 -15.48
C GLY A 257 -3.02 1.49 -15.38
N GLU A 258 -1.88 0.94 -14.97
CA GLU A 258 -1.63 -0.49 -14.98
C GLU A 258 -1.64 -1.09 -13.56
N LEU A 259 -1.85 -2.41 -13.55
CA LEU A 259 -1.85 -3.23 -12.35
C LEU A 259 -0.67 -4.19 -12.39
N VAL A 260 0.27 -4.02 -11.47
CA VAL A 260 1.41 -4.91 -11.29
C VAL A 260 1.13 -5.89 -10.16
N VAL A 261 1.28 -7.18 -10.44
CA VAL A 261 1.03 -8.26 -9.48
C VAL A 261 2.35 -8.68 -8.83
N ALA A 262 2.48 -8.46 -7.50
CA ALA A 262 3.66 -8.79 -6.71
C ALA A 262 3.31 -9.91 -5.71
N THR A 263 3.09 -11.14 -6.20
CA THR A 263 2.57 -12.28 -5.42
C THR A 263 3.50 -13.48 -5.39
N GLY A 264 4.63 -13.44 -6.10
CA GLY A 264 5.47 -14.62 -6.30
C GLY A 264 4.79 -15.72 -7.13
N GLY A 265 3.84 -15.34 -8.01
CA GLY A 265 3.11 -16.28 -8.85
C GLY A 265 1.96 -17.01 -8.14
N ALA A 266 1.32 -16.37 -7.14
CA ALA A 266 0.15 -16.95 -6.48
C ALA A 266 -1.07 -16.97 -7.40
N GLY A 267 -1.89 -18.03 -7.28
CA GLY A 267 -3.11 -18.22 -8.05
C GLY A 267 -2.86 -18.80 -9.45
N ARG A 268 -3.96 -19.11 -10.14
CA ARG A 268 -3.94 -19.72 -11.49
C ARG A 268 -4.54 -18.81 -12.56
N SER A 269 -4.89 -17.58 -12.21
CA SER A 269 -5.52 -16.66 -13.13
C SER A 269 -4.51 -16.13 -14.16
N VAL A 270 -4.88 -16.19 -15.42
CA VAL A 270 -4.18 -15.52 -16.52
C VAL A 270 -4.83 -14.16 -16.72
N TYR A 271 -4.03 -13.12 -16.86
CA TYR A 271 -4.48 -11.74 -16.99
C TYR A 271 -4.09 -11.19 -18.37
N TYR A 272 -5.02 -10.52 -19.02
CA TYR A 272 -4.80 -9.84 -20.30
C TYR A 272 -4.80 -8.33 -20.09
#